data_bb93007f7a904642687f443317baba2d
#
_entry.id   bb93007f7a904642687f443317baba2d
#
_cell.length_a   1.000
_cell.length_b   1.000
_cell.length_c   1.000
_cell.angle_alpha   90.00
_cell.angle_beta   90.00
_cell.angle_gamma   90.00
#
_symmetry.space_group_name_H-M   'P 1'
#
loop_
_entity.id
_entity.type
_entity.pdbx_description
1 polymer ?
#
loop_
_entity_poly.entity_id
_entity_poly.type
_entity_poly.pdbx_seq_one_letter_code
_entity_poly.pdbx_strand_id
1 'polypeptide(L)'
;MTFPTTIHATVGQSIIHKTTRLFAGCVADALHELLQNARRAGASRVDIRRLDRDQGTILRIRDDGRGIVDPTKLLALGESGWESDIARSEDPAGMGVFSLAGRHVVIRSRTADADDGWQVTIPPQAWESGEPLDLVPAVIAKGTEIEIELSKAWTDELAQAVKSAAQFYPLPVFYGEERQAHESFLKEAARVENWNGCRIGVFLDKYTPHREQARINFHGLTVPCRLPHVHDADGGRGWYAKVDIVDAANLQFVLPARKEMVQNPALDALREACEAAIFRTIAREGHHRLSYAQWLRARELGVALPEAAPFLHLWTPRIAETNDIFPGERIAGEPMVIMLTQSANIEQCVDRALKSGDGLRGSLVRAMPEFAGYGWYKAFPRVRGLSFQVETDNETFHYDDGASVPDDLSSGRVDTITLELAVRATADSEEPADILAFPADVLIIPTDCCSDLDDVAILLGTDCAITPGELASLLEASCFWPNEDCDADSHYTQQAACEMQARFAANMLLLGEDAAVLERVREAIRQHVTWLIPKDRAISMHAVNHLVEAAFADNDDAPSVDAAE
;
A
#
# COMPACT_ATOMS: atom_id res chain seq x y z
N MET A 1 -19.47 -11.98 -58.81
CA MET A 1 -19.40 -12.62 -57.49
C MET A 1 -20.65 -12.27 -56.72
N THR A 2 -21.48 -13.24 -56.40
CA THR A 2 -22.68 -13.04 -55.58
C THR A 2 -22.29 -13.25 -54.12
N PHE A 3 -22.52 -12.27 -53.27
CA PHE A 3 -22.30 -12.39 -51.84
C PHE A 3 -23.36 -13.33 -51.22
N PRO A 4 -22.99 -14.12 -50.19
CA PRO A 4 -23.99 -14.93 -49.49
C PRO A 4 -25.00 -14.04 -48.78
N THR A 5 -26.27 -14.46 -48.82
CA THR A 5 -27.38 -13.70 -48.20
C THR A 5 -27.50 -13.89 -46.69
N THR A 6 -26.80 -14.89 -46.11
CA THR A 6 -26.81 -15.20 -44.68
C THR A 6 -25.41 -15.63 -44.23
N ILE A 7 -25.05 -15.26 -43.01
CA ILE A 7 -23.80 -15.66 -42.33
C ILE A 7 -24.19 -16.38 -41.05
N HIS A 8 -23.61 -17.55 -40.79
CA HIS A 8 -23.77 -18.30 -39.55
C HIS A 8 -22.42 -18.35 -38.82
N ALA A 9 -22.46 -18.26 -37.50
CA ALA A 9 -21.30 -18.51 -36.70
C ALA A 9 -20.94 -20.00 -36.80
N THR A 10 -19.70 -20.31 -37.21
CA THR A 10 -19.17 -21.68 -37.31
C THR A 10 -17.86 -21.79 -36.58
N VAL A 11 -17.60 -22.94 -35.94
CA VAL A 11 -16.34 -23.23 -35.27
C VAL A 11 -15.46 -24.04 -36.22
N GLY A 12 -14.32 -23.47 -36.60
CA GLY A 12 -13.36 -24.17 -37.46
C GLY A 12 -12.50 -25.16 -36.68
N GLN A 13 -12.07 -26.27 -37.29
CA GLN A 13 -11.19 -27.28 -36.65
C GLN A 13 -9.90 -26.69 -36.11
N SER A 14 -9.39 -25.62 -36.71
CA SER A 14 -8.20 -24.92 -36.21
C SER A 14 -8.35 -24.31 -34.79
N ILE A 15 -9.57 -24.26 -34.26
CA ILE A 15 -9.79 -23.78 -32.89
C ILE A 15 -9.21 -24.75 -31.86
N ILE A 16 -9.22 -26.05 -32.15
CA ILE A 16 -8.65 -27.09 -31.28
C ILE A 16 -7.15 -26.80 -31.06
N HIS A 17 -6.40 -26.57 -32.14
CA HIS A 17 -4.97 -26.20 -32.06
C HIS A 17 -4.68 -24.92 -31.27
N LYS A 18 -5.55 -23.90 -31.40
CA LYS A 18 -5.37 -22.65 -30.66
C LYS A 18 -5.72 -22.84 -29.19
N THR A 19 -6.73 -23.64 -28.91
CA THR A 19 -7.23 -23.89 -27.56
C THR A 19 -6.26 -24.77 -26.79
N THR A 20 -5.67 -25.80 -27.40
CA THR A 20 -4.63 -26.65 -26.75
C THR A 20 -3.43 -25.84 -26.28
N ARG A 21 -3.03 -24.79 -27.03
CA ARG A 21 -1.96 -23.87 -26.60
C ARG A 21 -2.35 -23.00 -25.42
N LEU A 22 -3.63 -22.61 -25.30
CA LEU A 22 -4.14 -21.84 -24.15
C LEU A 22 -4.20 -22.70 -22.88
N PHE A 23 -4.34 -24.03 -23.03
CA PHE A 23 -4.41 -24.99 -21.92
C PHE A 23 -3.10 -25.69 -21.60
N ALA A 24 -2.03 -25.48 -22.36
CA ALA A 24 -0.70 -26.01 -22.05
C ALA A 24 -0.15 -25.32 -20.76
N GLY A 25 -0.88 -25.50 -19.67
CA GLY A 25 -0.59 -24.92 -18.36
C GLY A 25 0.51 -25.66 -17.60
N CYS A 26 0.77 -25.19 -16.39
CA CYS A 26 1.63 -25.86 -15.43
C CYS A 26 0.91 -27.08 -14.81
N VAL A 27 1.67 -27.92 -14.11
CA VAL A 27 1.11 -29.10 -13.42
C VAL A 27 0.04 -28.72 -12.37
N ALA A 28 0.14 -27.54 -11.77
CA ALA A 28 -0.84 -27.04 -10.82
C ALA A 28 -2.22 -26.78 -11.46
N ASP A 29 -2.26 -26.18 -12.66
CA ASP A 29 -3.52 -25.94 -13.38
C ASP A 29 -4.23 -27.28 -13.71
N ALA A 30 -3.46 -28.28 -14.18
CA ALA A 30 -4.00 -29.60 -14.46
C ALA A 30 -4.52 -30.30 -13.19
N LEU A 31 -3.80 -30.22 -12.09
CA LEU A 31 -4.23 -30.77 -10.80
C LEU A 31 -5.53 -30.13 -10.31
N HIS A 32 -5.64 -28.80 -10.38
CA HIS A 32 -6.87 -28.11 -9.97
C HIS A 32 -8.09 -28.57 -10.79
N GLU A 33 -7.97 -28.72 -12.10
CA GLU A 33 -9.07 -29.21 -12.95
C GLU A 33 -9.46 -30.65 -12.62
N LEU A 34 -8.48 -31.54 -12.42
CA LEU A 34 -8.75 -32.93 -12.08
C LEU A 34 -9.38 -33.08 -10.68
N LEU A 35 -8.91 -32.30 -9.72
CA LEU A 35 -9.52 -32.23 -8.39
C LEU A 35 -10.96 -31.72 -8.44
N GLN A 36 -11.23 -30.65 -9.21
CA GLN A 36 -12.58 -30.15 -9.41
C GLN A 36 -13.49 -31.25 -10.03
N ASN A 37 -12.99 -32.00 -11.01
CA ASN A 37 -13.75 -33.08 -11.63
C ASN A 37 -14.04 -34.21 -10.62
N ALA A 38 -13.07 -34.60 -9.77
CA ALA A 38 -13.29 -35.60 -8.72
C ALA A 38 -14.39 -35.14 -7.73
N ARG A 39 -14.37 -33.86 -7.30
CA ARG A 39 -15.41 -33.32 -6.43
C ARG A 39 -16.80 -33.32 -7.09
N ARG A 40 -16.89 -32.88 -8.34
CA ARG A 40 -18.15 -32.91 -9.11
C ARG A 40 -18.68 -34.34 -9.32
N ALA A 41 -17.78 -35.31 -9.41
CA ALA A 41 -18.12 -36.73 -9.47
C ALA A 41 -18.61 -37.29 -8.13
N GLY A 42 -18.63 -36.49 -7.05
CA GLY A 42 -19.02 -36.91 -5.72
C GLY A 42 -18.03 -37.88 -5.08
N ALA A 43 -16.75 -37.72 -5.38
CA ALA A 43 -15.69 -38.49 -4.75
C ALA A 43 -15.63 -38.22 -3.24
N SER A 44 -15.17 -39.19 -2.46
CA SER A 44 -14.90 -39.04 -1.04
C SER A 44 -13.43 -38.73 -0.75
N ARG A 45 -12.54 -39.06 -1.68
CA ARG A 45 -11.09 -38.82 -1.60
C ARG A 45 -10.45 -38.82 -2.97
N VAL A 46 -9.23 -38.29 -3.07
CA VAL A 46 -8.40 -38.35 -4.25
C VAL A 46 -7.01 -38.88 -3.88
N ASP A 47 -6.56 -39.92 -4.60
CA ASP A 47 -5.25 -40.53 -4.45
C ASP A 47 -4.35 -40.12 -5.61
N ILE A 48 -3.22 -39.49 -5.35
CA ILE A 48 -2.21 -39.04 -6.30
C ILE A 48 -0.93 -39.85 -6.07
N ARG A 49 -0.37 -40.45 -7.14
CA ARG A 49 0.88 -41.19 -7.06
C ARG A 49 1.81 -40.82 -8.19
N ARG A 50 3.07 -40.66 -7.87
CA ARG A 50 4.16 -40.63 -8.82
C ARG A 50 4.70 -42.06 -9.03
N LEU A 51 4.81 -42.47 -10.26
CA LEU A 51 5.31 -43.77 -10.65
C LEU A 51 6.51 -43.56 -11.59
N ASP A 52 7.70 -43.91 -11.12
CA ASP A 52 8.91 -43.87 -11.96
C ASP A 52 9.03 -45.21 -12.68
N ARG A 53 9.09 -45.17 -14.02
CA ARG A 53 9.23 -46.34 -14.92
C ARG A 53 10.47 -46.14 -15.79
N ASP A 54 10.97 -47.22 -16.38
CA ASP A 54 12.16 -47.20 -17.28
C ASP A 54 12.00 -46.22 -18.44
N GLN A 55 10.77 -45.96 -18.88
CA GLN A 55 10.42 -45.09 -20.00
C GLN A 55 10.00 -43.66 -19.60
N GLY A 56 10.03 -43.30 -18.32
CA GLY A 56 9.64 -41.97 -17.84
C GLY A 56 8.84 -42.00 -16.56
N THR A 57 8.51 -40.80 -16.07
CA THR A 57 7.72 -40.61 -14.87
C THR A 57 6.23 -40.43 -15.23
N ILE A 58 5.35 -41.15 -14.54
CA ILE A 58 3.91 -41.10 -14.71
C ILE A 58 3.28 -40.54 -13.44
N LEU A 59 2.36 -39.59 -13.59
CA LEU A 59 1.44 -39.18 -12.56
C LEU A 59 0.15 -39.98 -12.66
N ARG A 60 -0.22 -40.69 -11.61
CA ARG A 60 -1.50 -41.35 -11.50
C ARG A 60 -2.38 -40.61 -10.50
N ILE A 61 -3.59 -40.24 -10.95
CA ILE A 61 -4.60 -39.60 -10.13
C ILE A 61 -5.84 -40.48 -10.16
N ARG A 62 -6.41 -40.79 -8.97
CA ARG A 62 -7.57 -41.64 -8.84
C ARG A 62 -8.55 -41.04 -7.87
N ASP A 63 -9.83 -41.04 -8.25
CA ASP A 63 -10.97 -40.73 -7.39
C ASP A 63 -11.90 -41.95 -7.28
N ASP A 64 -12.73 -41.95 -6.24
CA ASP A 64 -13.76 -42.95 -5.95
C ASP A 64 -15.17 -42.44 -6.29
N GLY A 65 -15.26 -41.42 -7.16
CA GLY A 65 -16.52 -40.80 -7.56
C GLY A 65 -17.42 -41.72 -8.39
N ARG A 66 -18.46 -41.14 -8.99
CA ARG A 66 -19.46 -41.89 -9.79
C ARG A 66 -18.92 -42.48 -11.10
N GLY A 67 -17.71 -42.10 -11.52
CA GLY A 67 -17.17 -42.46 -12.81
C GLY A 67 -17.72 -41.63 -13.96
N ILE A 68 -17.20 -41.85 -15.16
CA ILE A 68 -17.59 -41.15 -16.40
C ILE A 68 -18.65 -41.97 -17.13
N VAL A 69 -19.86 -41.40 -17.23
CA VAL A 69 -21.03 -42.08 -17.83
C VAL A 69 -20.92 -42.12 -19.34
N ASP A 70 -20.51 -41.02 -19.97
CA ASP A 70 -20.40 -40.88 -21.43
C ASP A 70 -18.96 -40.53 -21.83
N PRO A 71 -18.14 -41.49 -22.22
CA PRO A 71 -16.74 -41.23 -22.62
C PRO A 71 -16.62 -40.41 -23.90
N THR A 72 -17.66 -40.32 -24.74
CA THR A 72 -17.60 -39.55 -25.99
C THR A 72 -17.42 -38.05 -25.75
N LYS A 73 -17.84 -37.56 -24.58
CA LYS A 73 -17.71 -36.14 -24.20
C LYS A 73 -16.34 -35.74 -23.69
N LEU A 74 -15.44 -36.70 -23.48
CA LEU A 74 -14.10 -36.40 -22.94
C LEU A 74 -13.29 -35.43 -23.81
N LEU A 75 -13.40 -35.58 -25.13
CA LEU A 75 -12.67 -34.80 -26.12
C LEU A 75 -13.58 -33.86 -26.92
N ALA A 76 -14.83 -33.68 -26.48
CA ALA A 76 -15.78 -32.73 -27.08
C ALA A 76 -15.56 -31.34 -26.43
N LEU A 77 -14.86 -30.46 -27.14
CA LEU A 77 -14.54 -29.12 -26.66
C LEU A 77 -15.80 -28.29 -26.47
N GLY A 78 -16.01 -27.77 -25.25
CA GLY A 78 -17.18 -26.96 -24.90
C GLY A 78 -18.43 -27.76 -24.56
N GLU A 79 -18.39 -29.10 -24.63
CA GLU A 79 -19.49 -29.94 -24.17
C GLU A 79 -19.21 -30.42 -22.73
N SER A 80 -20.14 -30.14 -21.82
CA SER A 80 -20.07 -30.61 -20.44
C SER A 80 -20.87 -31.92 -20.31
N GLY A 81 -20.22 -32.99 -19.83
CA GLY A 81 -20.88 -34.24 -19.45
C GLY A 81 -21.57 -34.21 -18.09
N TRP A 82 -21.60 -33.07 -17.43
CA TRP A 82 -22.18 -32.89 -16.11
C TRP A 82 -23.70 -32.72 -16.18
N GLU A 83 -24.40 -33.12 -15.13
CA GLU A 83 -25.84 -32.93 -14.98
C GLU A 83 -26.19 -31.43 -14.94
N SER A 84 -27.46 -31.11 -15.32
CA SER A 84 -27.94 -29.75 -15.47
C SER A 84 -27.76 -28.88 -14.19
N ASP A 85 -27.78 -29.48 -13.00
CA ASP A 85 -27.64 -28.75 -11.75
C ASP A 85 -26.19 -28.33 -11.50
N ILE A 86 -25.22 -29.23 -11.75
CA ILE A 86 -23.79 -28.91 -11.68
C ILE A 86 -23.42 -27.94 -12.81
N ALA A 87 -23.96 -28.15 -14.00
CA ALA A 87 -23.72 -27.25 -15.14
C ALA A 87 -24.22 -25.83 -14.86
N ARG A 88 -25.32 -25.69 -14.10
CA ARG A 88 -25.91 -24.39 -13.76
C ARG A 88 -25.20 -23.72 -12.57
N SER A 89 -24.76 -24.49 -11.58
CA SER A 89 -24.13 -23.94 -10.36
C SER A 89 -22.64 -23.62 -10.49
N GLU A 90 -21.91 -24.30 -11.39
CA GLU A 90 -20.46 -24.20 -11.47
C GLU A 90 -19.91 -23.80 -12.83
N ASP A 91 -20.77 -23.69 -13.85
CA ASP A 91 -20.41 -23.35 -15.24
C ASP A 91 -19.14 -24.11 -15.72
N PRO A 92 -19.19 -25.46 -15.75
CA PRO A 92 -18.05 -26.25 -16.16
C PRO A 92 -17.75 -25.98 -17.63
N ALA A 93 -16.55 -25.51 -17.94
CA ALA A 93 -16.16 -25.08 -19.28
C ALA A 93 -16.22 -26.20 -20.35
N GLY A 94 -16.39 -27.48 -19.94
CA GLY A 94 -16.29 -28.61 -20.87
C GLY A 94 -14.89 -28.75 -21.51
N MET A 95 -13.89 -28.21 -20.84
CA MET A 95 -12.53 -28.07 -21.38
C MET A 95 -11.44 -28.58 -20.42
N GLY A 96 -11.82 -29.05 -19.22
CA GLY A 96 -10.87 -29.40 -18.16
C GLY A 96 -9.86 -30.50 -18.55
N VAL A 97 -10.29 -31.50 -19.33
CA VAL A 97 -9.40 -32.57 -19.82
C VAL A 97 -8.36 -32.04 -20.82
N PHE A 98 -8.64 -30.94 -21.52
CA PHE A 98 -7.69 -30.29 -22.42
C PHE A 98 -6.50 -29.64 -21.71
N SER A 99 -6.55 -29.50 -20.36
CA SER A 99 -5.36 -29.12 -19.58
C SER A 99 -4.23 -30.15 -19.69
N LEU A 100 -4.54 -31.37 -20.16
CA LEU A 100 -3.61 -32.46 -20.41
C LEU A 100 -3.16 -32.54 -21.88
N ALA A 101 -3.63 -31.64 -22.73
CA ALA A 101 -3.37 -31.69 -24.17
C ALA A 101 -1.86 -31.71 -24.50
N GLY A 102 -1.50 -32.45 -25.55
CA GLY A 102 -0.12 -32.67 -25.97
C GLY A 102 0.65 -33.66 -25.12
N ARG A 103 0.02 -34.35 -24.16
CA ARG A 103 0.62 -35.40 -23.32
C ARG A 103 0.06 -36.75 -23.65
N HIS A 104 0.84 -37.81 -23.34
CA HIS A 104 0.32 -39.14 -23.34
C HIS A 104 -0.51 -39.37 -22.09
N VAL A 105 -1.81 -39.68 -22.25
CA VAL A 105 -2.77 -39.84 -21.16
C VAL A 105 -3.51 -41.17 -21.32
N VAL A 106 -3.69 -41.87 -20.20
CA VAL A 106 -4.54 -43.06 -20.13
C VAL A 106 -5.66 -42.76 -19.12
N ILE A 107 -6.90 -42.88 -19.53
CA ILE A 107 -8.07 -42.70 -18.68
C ILE A 107 -8.78 -44.03 -18.55
N ARG A 108 -9.05 -44.44 -17.32
CA ARG A 108 -9.89 -45.58 -16.96
C ARG A 108 -11.04 -45.12 -16.11
N SER A 109 -12.22 -45.63 -16.37
CA SER A 109 -13.37 -45.26 -15.55
C SER A 109 -14.40 -46.41 -15.51
N ARG A 110 -15.11 -46.47 -14.36
CA ARG A 110 -16.23 -47.37 -14.14
C ARG A 110 -17.31 -46.69 -13.31
N THR A 111 -18.54 -46.73 -13.80
CA THR A 111 -19.71 -46.29 -13.02
C THR A 111 -20.18 -47.39 -12.05
N ALA A 112 -20.99 -47.02 -11.06
CA ALA A 112 -21.48 -48.00 -10.07
C ALA A 112 -22.36 -49.09 -10.68
N ASP A 113 -23.09 -48.77 -11.75
CA ASP A 113 -24.04 -49.65 -12.40
C ASP A 113 -23.44 -50.49 -13.53
N ALA A 114 -22.14 -50.30 -13.86
CA ALA A 114 -21.46 -51.06 -14.89
C ALA A 114 -20.71 -52.23 -14.31
N ASP A 115 -20.85 -53.38 -14.95
CA ASP A 115 -20.13 -54.64 -14.58
C ASP A 115 -18.64 -54.47 -14.82
N ASP A 116 -18.24 -53.89 -15.99
CA ASP A 116 -16.89 -53.66 -16.40
C ASP A 116 -16.56 -52.17 -16.57
N GLY A 117 -15.30 -51.80 -16.35
CA GLY A 117 -14.80 -50.48 -16.70
C GLY A 117 -14.31 -50.42 -18.14
N TRP A 118 -13.98 -49.23 -18.57
CA TRP A 118 -13.37 -48.96 -19.87
C TRP A 118 -12.07 -48.17 -19.72
N GLN A 119 -11.23 -48.24 -20.75
CA GLN A 119 -9.99 -47.48 -20.89
C GLN A 119 -9.92 -46.83 -22.24
N VAL A 120 -9.40 -45.59 -22.28
CA VAL A 120 -8.93 -44.93 -23.50
C VAL A 120 -7.49 -44.51 -23.33
N THR A 121 -6.71 -44.63 -24.38
CA THR A 121 -5.33 -44.14 -24.47
C THR A 121 -5.26 -43.01 -25.47
N ILE A 122 -4.81 -41.83 -25.02
CA ILE A 122 -4.75 -40.60 -25.81
C ILE A 122 -3.27 -40.26 -26.01
N PRO A 123 -2.69 -40.59 -27.18
CA PRO A 123 -1.32 -40.20 -27.49
C PRO A 123 -1.22 -38.69 -27.76
N PRO A 124 -0.04 -38.06 -27.62
CA PRO A 124 0.13 -36.61 -27.75
C PRO A 124 -0.46 -36.00 -29.01
N GLN A 125 -0.34 -36.69 -30.15
CA GLN A 125 -0.85 -36.20 -31.43
C GLN A 125 -2.39 -36.27 -31.56
N ALA A 126 -3.05 -37.15 -30.81
CA ALA A 126 -4.48 -37.37 -30.90
C ALA A 126 -5.29 -36.18 -30.38
N TRP A 127 -4.71 -35.36 -29.53
CA TRP A 127 -5.37 -34.14 -29.02
C TRP A 127 -5.73 -33.15 -30.15
N GLU A 128 -5.03 -33.22 -31.27
CA GLU A 128 -5.18 -32.27 -32.37
C GLU A 128 -5.66 -32.91 -33.69
N SER A 129 -5.43 -34.24 -33.87
CA SER A 129 -5.72 -34.93 -35.13
C SER A 129 -7.20 -35.16 -35.37
N GLY A 130 -8.02 -35.25 -34.31
CA GLY A 130 -9.43 -35.64 -34.44
C GLY A 130 -9.64 -37.09 -34.87
N GLU A 131 -8.57 -37.92 -34.84
CA GLU A 131 -8.69 -39.34 -35.15
C GLU A 131 -9.50 -40.08 -34.06
N PRO A 132 -10.27 -41.10 -34.43
CA PRO A 132 -11.04 -41.88 -33.46
C PRO A 132 -10.09 -42.67 -32.54
N LEU A 133 -10.46 -42.72 -31.26
CA LEU A 133 -9.72 -43.47 -30.23
C LEU A 133 -10.55 -44.68 -29.80
N ASP A 134 -9.91 -45.83 -29.69
CA ASP A 134 -10.55 -47.05 -29.24
C ASP A 134 -10.80 -47.08 -27.75
N LEU A 135 -12.00 -47.45 -27.36
CA LEU A 135 -12.37 -47.79 -25.98
C LEU A 135 -12.21 -49.29 -25.79
N VAL A 136 -11.38 -49.69 -24.84
CA VAL A 136 -11.15 -51.10 -24.50
C VAL A 136 -11.66 -51.41 -23.10
N PRO A 137 -12.13 -52.63 -22.84
CA PRO A 137 -12.50 -53.05 -21.49
C PRO A 137 -11.32 -52.94 -20.51
N ALA A 138 -11.59 -52.52 -19.28
CA ALA A 138 -10.57 -52.37 -18.24
C ALA A 138 -11.10 -52.80 -16.87
N VAL A 139 -10.23 -53.46 -16.10
CA VAL A 139 -10.52 -53.82 -14.73
C VAL A 139 -10.16 -52.64 -13.81
N ILE A 140 -11.17 -51.97 -13.33
CA ILE A 140 -11.02 -50.85 -12.40
C ILE A 140 -12.16 -50.87 -11.36
N ALA A 141 -11.86 -50.46 -10.14
CA ALA A 141 -12.93 -50.22 -9.14
C ALA A 141 -13.72 -48.96 -9.55
N LYS A 142 -14.94 -48.80 -8.99
CA LYS A 142 -15.74 -47.60 -9.21
C LYS A 142 -14.92 -46.30 -9.10
N GLY A 143 -15.16 -45.35 -9.98
CA GLY A 143 -14.49 -44.05 -10.01
C GLY A 143 -13.71 -43.84 -11.31
N THR A 144 -12.75 -42.91 -11.27
CA THR A 144 -11.94 -42.54 -12.41
C THR A 144 -10.44 -42.61 -12.04
N GLU A 145 -9.62 -43.15 -12.94
CA GLU A 145 -8.16 -43.16 -12.83
C GLU A 145 -7.55 -42.55 -14.09
N ILE A 146 -6.66 -41.56 -13.92
CA ILE A 146 -5.96 -40.87 -14.99
C ILE A 146 -4.46 -41.04 -14.79
N GLU A 147 -3.78 -41.59 -15.79
CA GLU A 147 -2.31 -41.67 -15.87
C GLU A 147 -1.82 -40.65 -16.89
N ILE A 148 -0.83 -39.84 -16.52
CA ILE A 148 -0.28 -38.76 -17.34
C ILE A 148 1.23 -38.92 -17.38
N GLU A 149 1.81 -38.96 -18.55
CA GLU A 149 3.27 -38.93 -18.73
C GLU A 149 3.77 -37.50 -18.41
N LEU A 150 4.73 -37.40 -17.48
CA LEU A 150 5.25 -36.13 -17.01
C LEU A 150 6.49 -35.71 -17.81
N SER A 151 6.54 -34.44 -18.18
CA SER A 151 7.77 -33.77 -18.56
C SER A 151 8.68 -33.56 -17.34
N LYS A 152 9.98 -33.33 -17.58
CA LYS A 152 10.91 -33.01 -16.49
C LYS A 152 10.45 -31.82 -15.64
N ALA A 153 10.02 -30.74 -16.28
CA ALA A 153 9.51 -29.55 -15.57
C ALA A 153 8.32 -29.87 -14.64
N TRP A 154 7.34 -30.64 -15.15
CA TRP A 154 6.21 -31.07 -14.33
C TRP A 154 6.60 -32.00 -13.20
N THR A 155 7.59 -32.84 -13.42
CA THR A 155 8.12 -33.76 -12.40
C THR A 155 8.79 -33.00 -11.25
N ASP A 156 9.56 -31.98 -11.58
CA ASP A 156 10.28 -31.16 -10.59
C ASP A 156 9.31 -30.31 -9.73
N GLU A 157 8.21 -29.86 -10.31
CA GLU A 157 7.20 -29.01 -9.64
C GLU A 157 6.10 -29.81 -8.91
N LEU A 158 5.96 -31.12 -9.19
CA LEU A 158 4.79 -31.93 -8.80
C LEU A 158 4.49 -31.88 -7.31
N ALA A 159 5.48 -32.10 -6.45
CA ALA A 159 5.26 -32.17 -5.01
C ALA A 159 4.69 -30.86 -4.43
N GLN A 160 5.23 -29.73 -4.88
CA GLN A 160 4.76 -28.42 -4.47
C GLN A 160 3.37 -28.12 -5.04
N ALA A 161 3.11 -28.50 -6.28
CA ALA A 161 1.82 -28.32 -6.92
C ALA A 161 0.71 -29.14 -6.21
N VAL A 162 0.99 -30.38 -5.84
CA VAL A 162 0.04 -31.21 -5.06
C VAL A 162 -0.25 -30.60 -3.70
N LYS A 163 0.79 -30.17 -2.98
CA LYS A 163 0.63 -29.50 -1.69
C LYS A 163 -0.26 -28.25 -1.79
N SER A 164 0.02 -27.42 -2.80
CA SER A 164 -0.72 -26.18 -3.03
C SER A 164 -2.18 -26.44 -3.43
N ALA A 165 -2.43 -27.38 -4.34
CA ALA A 165 -3.77 -27.74 -4.79
C ALA A 165 -4.62 -28.40 -3.68
N ALA A 166 -4.01 -29.13 -2.76
CA ALA A 166 -4.69 -29.78 -1.65
C ALA A 166 -5.00 -28.84 -0.49
N GLN A 167 -4.28 -27.72 -0.36
CA GLN A 167 -4.31 -26.86 0.84
C GLN A 167 -5.72 -26.39 1.22
N PHE A 168 -6.52 -25.95 0.26
CA PHE A 168 -7.89 -25.46 0.49
C PHE A 168 -8.95 -26.30 -0.20
N TYR A 169 -8.56 -27.46 -0.73
CA TYR A 169 -9.49 -28.35 -1.43
C TYR A 169 -10.34 -29.13 -0.43
N PRO A 170 -11.69 -29.24 -0.64
CA PRO A 170 -12.60 -29.71 0.39
C PRO A 170 -12.52 -31.23 0.69
N LEU A 171 -12.00 -32.04 -0.24
CA LEU A 171 -11.88 -33.48 -0.03
C LEU A 171 -10.46 -33.87 0.38
N PRO A 172 -10.29 -35.02 1.09
CA PRO A 172 -9.00 -35.55 1.42
C PRO A 172 -8.17 -35.88 0.15
N VAL A 173 -6.95 -35.35 0.07
CA VAL A 173 -5.98 -35.65 -0.99
C VAL A 173 -4.82 -36.43 -0.38
N PHE A 174 -4.45 -37.53 -1.01
CA PHE A 174 -3.30 -38.34 -0.63
C PHE A 174 -2.22 -38.27 -1.73
N TYR A 175 -0.98 -38.02 -1.34
CA TYR A 175 0.17 -38.11 -2.24
C TYR A 175 1.06 -39.28 -1.81
N GLY A 176 1.07 -40.34 -2.61
CA GLY A 176 1.59 -41.65 -2.15
C GLY A 176 0.69 -42.22 -1.04
N GLU A 177 1.28 -42.39 0.13
CA GLU A 177 0.54 -42.85 1.34
C GLU A 177 0.25 -41.70 2.32
N GLU A 178 0.78 -40.52 2.05
CA GLU A 178 0.67 -39.37 2.95
C GLU A 178 -0.56 -38.53 2.61
N ARG A 179 -1.40 -38.30 3.63
CA ARG A 179 -2.50 -37.34 3.52
C ARG A 179 -1.95 -35.91 3.52
N GLN A 180 -2.29 -35.15 2.49
CA GLN A 180 -1.87 -33.76 2.39
C GLN A 180 -2.58 -32.87 3.42
N ALA A 181 -1.85 -31.86 3.89
CA ALA A 181 -2.40 -30.90 4.82
C ALA A 181 -3.55 -30.10 4.19
N HIS A 182 -4.64 -29.99 4.93
CA HIS A 182 -5.79 -29.18 4.55
C HIS A 182 -5.98 -28.07 5.59
N GLU A 183 -6.23 -26.86 5.10
CA GLU A 183 -6.53 -25.71 5.94
C GLU A 183 -7.84 -25.05 5.51
N SER A 184 -8.55 -24.45 6.46
CA SER A 184 -9.66 -23.58 6.10
C SER A 184 -9.14 -22.30 5.44
N PHE A 185 -9.67 -21.93 4.29
CA PHE A 185 -9.31 -20.68 3.60
C PHE A 185 -9.60 -19.43 4.45
N LEU A 186 -10.58 -19.52 5.33
CA LEU A 186 -10.98 -18.46 6.26
C LEU A 186 -10.44 -18.68 7.68
N LYS A 187 -9.39 -19.50 7.84
CA LYS A 187 -8.68 -19.64 9.11
C LYS A 187 -8.19 -18.26 9.58
N GLU A 188 -8.33 -17.99 10.87
CA GLU A 188 -7.93 -16.72 11.51
C GLU A 188 -8.79 -15.50 11.13
N ALA A 189 -9.91 -15.69 10.41
CA ALA A 189 -10.86 -14.61 10.22
C ALA A 189 -11.43 -14.16 11.58
N ALA A 190 -11.43 -12.84 11.83
CA ALA A 190 -12.06 -12.27 13.03
C ALA A 190 -13.56 -12.55 13.05
N ARG A 191 -14.17 -12.69 11.87
CA ARG A 191 -15.57 -13.03 11.68
C ARG A 191 -15.79 -13.74 10.35
N VAL A 192 -16.72 -14.70 10.32
CA VAL A 192 -17.20 -15.36 9.10
C VAL A 192 -18.71 -15.19 9.00
N GLU A 193 -19.19 -14.78 7.83
CA GLU A 193 -20.62 -14.65 7.52
C GLU A 193 -20.95 -15.46 6.27
N ASN A 194 -22.19 -15.98 6.20
CA ASN A 194 -22.70 -16.61 4.98
C ASN A 194 -23.46 -15.57 4.15
N TRP A 195 -23.22 -15.58 2.85
CA TRP A 195 -23.91 -14.70 1.90
C TRP A 195 -24.04 -15.38 0.54
N ASN A 196 -25.27 -15.59 0.06
CA ASN A 196 -25.59 -16.08 -1.28
C ASN A 196 -24.67 -17.21 -1.80
N GLY A 197 -24.53 -18.29 -1.01
CA GLY A 197 -23.68 -19.42 -1.39
C GLY A 197 -22.17 -19.18 -1.18
N CYS A 198 -21.78 -18.07 -0.57
CA CYS A 198 -20.42 -17.75 -0.20
C CYS A 198 -20.26 -17.67 1.32
N ARG A 199 -19.05 -17.89 1.79
CA ARG A 199 -18.61 -17.57 3.16
C ARG A 199 -17.62 -16.40 3.08
N ILE A 200 -17.95 -15.29 3.73
CA ILE A 200 -17.13 -14.09 3.78
C ILE A 200 -16.39 -14.06 5.11
N GLY A 201 -15.07 -14.11 5.09
CA GLY A 201 -14.21 -13.93 6.25
C GLY A 201 -13.61 -12.52 6.28
N VAL A 202 -13.71 -11.86 7.44
CA VAL A 202 -13.09 -10.56 7.69
C VAL A 202 -11.83 -10.75 8.50
N PHE A 203 -10.74 -10.13 8.05
CA PHE A 203 -9.41 -10.21 8.65
C PHE A 203 -8.92 -8.83 9.04
N LEU A 204 -8.13 -8.77 10.10
CA LEU A 204 -7.47 -7.56 10.55
C LEU A 204 -6.06 -7.51 9.97
N ASP A 205 -5.73 -6.40 9.31
CA ASP A 205 -4.39 -6.09 8.83
C ASP A 205 -3.71 -5.08 9.77
N LYS A 206 -2.50 -5.42 10.21
CA LYS A 206 -1.77 -4.55 11.15
C LYS A 206 -0.69 -3.69 10.47
N TYR A 207 -0.19 -4.07 9.28
CA TYR A 207 1.05 -3.46 8.78
C TYR A 207 1.24 -3.31 7.27
N THR A 208 0.45 -3.98 6.41
CA THR A 208 0.70 -3.88 4.96
C THR A 208 -0.55 -4.18 4.13
N PRO A 209 -0.86 -3.37 3.12
CA PRO A 209 -1.86 -3.74 2.14
C PRO A 209 -1.30 -4.90 1.29
N HIS A 210 -1.68 -6.13 1.60
CA HIS A 210 -1.38 -7.30 0.76
C HIS A 210 -2.15 -7.22 -0.55
N ARG A 211 -1.66 -6.41 -1.50
CA ARG A 211 -2.32 -6.16 -2.80
C ARG A 211 -2.40 -7.39 -3.69
N GLU A 212 -1.55 -8.40 -3.47
CA GLU A 212 -1.41 -9.55 -4.37
C GLU A 212 -1.89 -10.90 -3.81
N GLN A 213 -2.47 -10.94 -2.61
CA GLN A 213 -2.95 -12.20 -2.06
C GLN A 213 -4.24 -12.67 -2.74
N ALA A 214 -4.31 -13.99 -3.00
CA ALA A 214 -5.56 -14.63 -3.41
C ALA A 214 -6.66 -14.34 -2.39
N ARG A 215 -7.74 -13.70 -2.83
CA ARG A 215 -8.85 -13.25 -1.98
C ARG A 215 -10.09 -14.11 -2.10
N ILE A 216 -10.17 -14.93 -3.12
CA ILE A 216 -11.29 -15.83 -3.38
C ILE A 216 -10.78 -17.26 -3.46
N ASN A 217 -11.46 -18.18 -2.78
CA ASN A 217 -11.30 -19.61 -2.93
C ASN A 217 -12.55 -20.19 -3.58
N PHE A 218 -12.35 -21.07 -4.55
CA PHE A 218 -13.39 -21.87 -5.18
C PHE A 218 -12.98 -23.34 -5.13
N HIS A 219 -13.38 -24.02 -4.07
CA HIS A 219 -13.09 -25.44 -3.86
C HIS A 219 -11.60 -25.82 -4.04
N GLY A 220 -10.70 -25.01 -3.48
CA GLY A 220 -9.25 -25.23 -3.57
C GLY A 220 -8.56 -24.41 -4.65
N LEU A 221 -9.26 -23.89 -5.65
CA LEU A 221 -8.71 -22.93 -6.60
C LEU A 221 -8.76 -21.53 -5.99
N THR A 222 -7.60 -20.93 -5.78
CA THR A 222 -7.50 -19.58 -5.24
C THR A 222 -7.24 -18.55 -6.34
N VAL A 223 -8.02 -17.47 -6.34
CA VAL A 223 -8.00 -16.46 -7.39
C VAL A 223 -7.78 -15.07 -6.78
N PRO A 224 -6.90 -14.23 -7.36
CA PRO A 224 -6.80 -12.83 -7.00
C PRO A 224 -8.09 -12.11 -7.38
N CYS A 225 -8.57 -11.28 -6.46
CA CYS A 225 -9.74 -10.43 -6.71
C CYS A 225 -9.64 -9.16 -5.88
N ARG A 226 -9.95 -8.02 -6.48
CA ARG A 226 -10.03 -6.75 -5.77
C ARG A 226 -11.32 -6.73 -4.95
N LEU A 227 -11.18 -7.02 -3.67
CA LEU A 227 -12.23 -6.91 -2.67
C LEU A 227 -12.01 -5.65 -1.80
N PRO A 228 -13.07 -5.13 -1.14
CA PRO A 228 -12.97 -3.98 -0.26
C PRO A 228 -11.91 -4.14 0.83
N HIS A 229 -11.34 -2.99 1.18
CA HIS A 229 -10.44 -2.82 2.29
C HIS A 229 -10.81 -1.51 2.99
N VAL A 230 -10.94 -1.54 4.29
CA VAL A 230 -11.34 -0.41 5.14
C VAL A 230 -10.24 -0.14 6.15
N HIS A 231 -9.85 1.10 6.34
CA HIS A 231 -8.79 1.51 7.27
C HIS A 231 -9.31 2.50 8.29
N ASP A 232 -8.71 2.52 9.47
CA ASP A 232 -8.79 3.67 10.37
C ASP A 232 -8.22 4.91 9.66
N ALA A 233 -8.78 6.07 9.93
CA ALA A 233 -8.36 7.34 9.32
C ALA A 233 -6.91 7.73 9.68
N ASP A 234 -6.40 7.22 10.80
CA ASP A 234 -5.01 7.40 11.24
C ASP A 234 -4.04 6.33 10.70
N GLY A 235 -4.50 5.45 9.80
CA GLY A 235 -3.68 4.38 9.23
C GLY A 235 -3.32 3.26 10.21
N GLY A 236 -3.86 3.26 11.43
CA GLY A 236 -3.45 2.34 12.50
C GLY A 236 -3.90 0.90 12.29
N ARG A 237 -5.10 0.68 11.78
CA ARG A 237 -5.66 -0.67 11.54
C ARG A 237 -6.37 -0.71 10.20
N GLY A 238 -6.32 -1.87 9.55
CA GLY A 238 -7.05 -2.15 8.34
C GLY A 238 -7.84 -3.45 8.42
N TRP A 239 -8.97 -3.51 7.75
CA TRP A 239 -9.78 -4.71 7.61
C TRP A 239 -9.95 -5.07 6.16
N TYR A 240 -9.84 -6.35 5.86
CA TYR A 240 -10.03 -6.87 4.52
C TYR A 240 -10.86 -8.15 4.53
N ALA A 241 -11.46 -8.47 3.39
CA ALA A 241 -12.25 -9.66 3.21
C ALA A 241 -11.52 -10.73 2.38
N LYS A 242 -11.77 -12.00 2.72
CA LYS A 242 -11.59 -13.17 1.84
C LYS A 242 -12.92 -13.88 1.67
N VAL A 243 -13.11 -14.52 0.53
CA VAL A 243 -14.36 -15.19 0.18
C VAL A 243 -14.09 -16.63 -0.20
N ASP A 244 -14.83 -17.53 0.44
CA ASP A 244 -14.88 -18.95 0.11
C ASP A 244 -16.21 -19.24 -0.61
N ILE A 245 -16.15 -19.50 -1.91
CA ILE A 245 -17.34 -19.77 -2.74
C ILE A 245 -17.69 -21.26 -2.57
N VAL A 246 -18.89 -21.50 -2.06
CA VAL A 246 -19.41 -22.86 -1.82
C VAL A 246 -20.42 -23.27 -2.89
N ASP A 247 -21.40 -22.41 -3.17
CA ASP A 247 -22.47 -22.65 -4.16
C ASP A 247 -23.06 -21.31 -4.63
N ALA A 248 -22.36 -20.63 -5.54
CA ALA A 248 -22.74 -19.30 -6.04
C ALA A 248 -22.63 -19.24 -7.57
N ALA A 249 -23.65 -19.75 -8.26
CA ALA A 249 -23.71 -19.87 -9.71
C ALA A 249 -23.49 -18.56 -10.49
N ASN A 250 -23.83 -17.43 -9.90
CA ASN A 250 -23.71 -16.11 -10.57
C ASN A 250 -22.30 -15.51 -10.48
N LEU A 251 -21.42 -16.12 -9.67
CA LEU A 251 -20.01 -15.72 -9.55
C LEU A 251 -19.17 -16.56 -10.52
N GLN A 252 -18.84 -15.99 -11.64
CA GLN A 252 -18.20 -16.70 -12.76
C GLN A 252 -16.71 -16.34 -12.86
N PHE A 253 -15.94 -17.33 -13.34
CA PHE A 253 -14.51 -17.15 -13.63
C PHE A 253 -14.31 -16.91 -15.12
N VAL A 254 -13.29 -16.14 -15.46
CA VAL A 254 -12.87 -15.99 -16.86
C VAL A 254 -12.28 -17.32 -17.35
N LEU A 255 -12.96 -17.94 -18.29
CA LEU A 255 -12.54 -19.20 -18.88
C LEU A 255 -11.49 -18.95 -19.99
N PRO A 256 -10.58 -19.86 -20.24
CA PRO A 256 -10.43 -21.20 -19.64
C PRO A 256 -9.58 -21.23 -18.40
N ALA A 257 -8.74 -20.22 -18.19
CA ALA A 257 -7.66 -20.25 -17.20
C ALA A 257 -8.13 -20.12 -15.75
N ARG A 258 -9.34 -19.60 -15.52
CA ARG A 258 -9.94 -19.34 -14.20
C ARG A 258 -9.03 -18.56 -13.23
N LYS A 259 -8.19 -17.67 -13.79
CA LYS A 259 -7.25 -16.84 -13.01
C LYS A 259 -7.85 -15.50 -12.58
N GLU A 260 -9.06 -15.17 -13.08
CA GLU A 260 -9.76 -13.93 -12.82
C GLU A 260 -11.26 -14.16 -12.68
N MET A 261 -11.93 -13.23 -12.01
CA MET A 261 -13.39 -13.20 -11.90
C MET A 261 -13.99 -12.39 -13.04
N VAL A 262 -15.10 -12.86 -13.58
CA VAL A 262 -15.91 -12.09 -14.55
C VAL A 262 -16.49 -10.88 -13.84
N GLN A 263 -16.28 -9.68 -14.42
CA GLN A 263 -16.85 -8.44 -13.90
C GLN A 263 -18.33 -8.38 -14.26
N ASN A 264 -19.20 -8.63 -13.30
CA ASN A 264 -20.65 -8.65 -13.47
C ASN A 264 -21.36 -8.13 -12.21
N PRO A 265 -22.67 -7.84 -12.26
CA PRO A 265 -23.41 -7.35 -11.09
C PRO A 265 -23.36 -8.25 -9.85
N ALA A 266 -23.18 -9.58 -10.03
CA ALA A 266 -23.05 -10.48 -8.90
C ALA A 266 -21.72 -10.28 -8.14
N LEU A 267 -20.63 -10.00 -8.86
CA LEU A 267 -19.34 -9.66 -8.25
C LEU A 267 -19.39 -8.30 -7.54
N ASP A 268 -20.11 -7.33 -8.10
CA ASP A 268 -20.28 -6.03 -7.44
C ASP A 268 -21.13 -6.17 -6.17
N ALA A 269 -22.20 -6.96 -6.18
CA ALA A 269 -22.98 -7.28 -5.00
C ALA A 269 -22.16 -8.04 -3.94
N LEU A 270 -21.23 -8.92 -4.35
CA LEU A 270 -20.29 -9.58 -3.45
C LEU A 270 -19.33 -8.57 -2.79
N ARG A 271 -18.83 -7.60 -3.56
CA ARG A 271 -17.98 -6.52 -3.02
C ARG A 271 -18.72 -5.72 -1.95
N GLU A 272 -19.96 -5.31 -2.22
CA GLU A 272 -20.80 -4.62 -1.23
C GLU A 272 -21.07 -5.48 0.01
N ALA A 273 -21.33 -6.77 -0.15
CA ALA A 273 -21.51 -7.68 0.96
C ALA A 273 -20.24 -7.84 1.81
N CYS A 274 -19.07 -7.88 1.18
CA CYS A 274 -17.77 -7.89 1.86
C CYS A 274 -17.56 -6.59 2.65
N GLU A 275 -17.83 -5.45 2.06
CA GLU A 275 -17.72 -4.15 2.72
C GLU A 275 -18.65 -4.05 3.92
N ALA A 276 -19.90 -4.45 3.75
CA ALA A 276 -20.87 -4.52 4.85
C ALA A 276 -20.45 -5.48 5.96
N ALA A 277 -19.85 -6.64 5.62
CA ALA A 277 -19.32 -7.58 6.60
C ALA A 277 -18.16 -6.98 7.42
N ILE A 278 -17.28 -6.20 6.76
CA ILE A 278 -16.22 -5.46 7.43
C ILE A 278 -16.83 -4.47 8.42
N PHE A 279 -17.75 -3.61 7.99
CA PHE A 279 -18.40 -2.64 8.88
C PHE A 279 -19.17 -3.31 10.04
N ARG A 280 -19.85 -4.43 9.80
CA ARG A 280 -20.47 -5.20 10.88
C ARG A 280 -19.47 -5.79 11.87
N THR A 281 -18.26 -6.08 11.41
CA THR A 281 -17.16 -6.54 12.28
C THR A 281 -16.67 -5.39 13.15
N ILE A 282 -16.46 -4.22 12.57
CA ILE A 282 -16.08 -2.98 13.27
C ILE A 282 -17.15 -2.58 14.28
N ALA A 283 -18.44 -2.68 13.94
CA ALA A 283 -19.55 -2.33 14.82
C ALA A 283 -19.54 -3.11 16.15
N ARG A 284 -19.01 -4.34 16.15
CA ARG A 284 -18.92 -5.16 17.37
C ARG A 284 -17.85 -4.72 18.35
N GLU A 285 -16.87 -3.95 17.87
CA GLU A 285 -15.82 -3.42 18.74
C GLU A 285 -16.34 -2.24 19.61
N GLY A 286 -17.50 -1.67 19.25
CA GLY A 286 -18.16 -0.59 20.00
C GLY A 286 -17.49 0.78 19.82
N HIS A 287 -16.33 0.85 19.19
CA HIS A 287 -15.60 2.08 18.86
C HIS A 287 -14.84 1.90 17.55
N HIS A 288 -14.63 2.97 16.83
CA HIS A 288 -13.88 2.98 15.58
C HIS A 288 -13.22 4.35 15.33
N ARG A 289 -12.36 4.39 14.32
CA ARG A 289 -11.64 5.60 13.87
C ARG A 289 -11.78 5.80 12.36
N LEU A 290 -12.90 5.36 11.80
CA LEU A 290 -13.18 5.50 10.38
C LEU A 290 -13.29 6.97 9.99
N SER A 291 -12.95 7.28 8.74
CA SER A 291 -13.28 8.57 8.15
C SER A 291 -14.79 8.78 8.11
N TYR A 292 -15.22 10.04 8.05
CA TYR A 292 -16.64 10.38 7.94
C TYR A 292 -17.28 9.77 6.68
N ALA A 293 -16.54 9.73 5.58
CA ALA A 293 -17.00 9.11 4.33
C ALA A 293 -17.25 7.59 4.50
N GLN A 294 -16.35 6.88 5.17
CA GLN A 294 -16.52 5.45 5.46
C GLN A 294 -17.68 5.20 6.43
N TRP A 295 -17.88 6.07 7.41
CA TRP A 295 -19.01 5.99 8.34
C TRP A 295 -20.35 6.20 7.61
N LEU A 296 -20.44 7.16 6.68
CA LEU A 296 -21.61 7.33 5.81
C LEU A 296 -21.83 6.09 4.94
N ARG A 297 -20.77 5.55 4.35
CA ARG A 297 -20.85 4.34 3.53
C ARG A 297 -21.37 3.13 4.32
N ALA A 298 -20.96 2.97 5.57
CA ALA A 298 -21.52 1.94 6.45
C ALA A 298 -23.03 2.10 6.62
N ARG A 299 -23.52 3.32 6.80
CA ARG A 299 -24.96 3.61 6.91
C ARG A 299 -25.72 3.30 5.62
N GLU A 300 -25.17 3.65 4.46
CA GLU A 300 -25.72 3.29 3.14
C GLU A 300 -25.88 1.78 2.98
N LEU A 301 -24.92 1.00 3.48
CA LEU A 301 -24.96 -0.46 3.49
C LEU A 301 -25.82 -1.05 4.64
N GLY A 302 -26.56 -0.20 5.36
CA GLY A 302 -27.47 -0.62 6.43
C GLY A 302 -26.76 -1.03 7.74
N VAL A 303 -25.50 -0.63 7.93
CA VAL A 303 -24.75 -0.91 9.16
C VAL A 303 -24.73 0.34 10.04
N ALA A 304 -25.36 0.25 11.22
CA ALA A 304 -25.34 1.31 12.20
C ALA A 304 -24.03 1.30 13.00
N LEU A 305 -23.27 2.39 12.91
CA LEU A 305 -22.06 2.64 13.70
C LEU A 305 -22.29 3.92 14.54
N PRO A 306 -21.78 3.99 15.78
CA PRO A 306 -21.69 5.28 16.49
C PRO A 306 -20.80 6.26 15.69
N GLU A 307 -20.77 7.51 16.05
CA GLU A 307 -19.70 8.39 15.53
C GLU A 307 -18.33 7.90 16.02
N ALA A 308 -17.29 8.18 15.24
CA ALA A 308 -15.92 7.88 15.66
C ALA A 308 -15.60 8.57 17.00
N ALA A 309 -14.86 7.89 17.86
CA ALA A 309 -14.40 8.52 19.10
C ALA A 309 -13.48 9.72 18.78
N PRO A 310 -13.69 10.87 19.41
CA PRO A 310 -12.87 12.06 19.17
C PRO A 310 -11.41 11.79 19.50
N PHE A 311 -10.52 12.00 18.54
CA PHE A 311 -9.08 12.07 18.74
C PHE A 311 -8.46 12.89 17.62
N LEU A 312 -7.40 13.60 17.90
CA LEU A 312 -6.59 14.31 16.91
C LEU A 312 -5.12 14.19 17.27
N HIS A 313 -4.25 14.56 16.35
CA HIS A 313 -2.82 14.58 16.58
C HIS A 313 -2.36 15.98 16.98
N LEU A 314 -1.49 16.06 17.98
CA LEU A 314 -0.83 17.30 18.33
C LEU A 314 -0.23 17.94 17.09
N TRP A 315 -0.44 19.24 16.96
CA TRP A 315 0.18 20.00 15.91
C TRP A 315 1.68 20.15 16.21
N THR A 316 2.49 19.87 15.22
CA THR A 316 3.92 20.12 15.19
C THR A 316 4.23 20.86 13.91
N PRO A 317 5.13 21.86 13.90
CA PRO A 317 5.43 22.60 12.69
C PRO A 317 6.01 21.69 11.61
N ARG A 318 5.69 21.97 10.37
CA ARG A 318 6.26 21.28 9.22
C ARG A 318 7.76 21.59 9.13
N ILE A 319 8.48 20.63 8.58
CA ILE A 319 9.87 20.79 8.15
C ILE A 319 9.86 20.82 6.63
N ALA A 320 10.57 21.78 6.03
CA ALA A 320 10.56 21.98 4.58
C ALA A 320 11.05 20.74 3.82
N GLU A 321 12.05 20.04 4.34
CA GLU A 321 12.67 18.86 3.75
C GLU A 321 11.69 17.76 3.35
N THR A 322 10.71 17.46 4.17
CA THR A 322 9.90 16.26 3.96
C THR A 322 8.53 16.54 3.38
N ASN A 323 8.05 17.74 3.40
CA ASN A 323 6.65 18.07 3.10
C ASN A 323 5.62 17.08 3.73
N ASP A 324 6.13 16.05 4.41
CA ASP A 324 5.35 15.03 5.09
C ASP A 324 4.90 15.55 6.46
N ILE A 325 3.64 15.30 6.74
CA ILE A 325 3.07 15.59 8.05
C ILE A 325 3.35 14.38 8.94
N PHE A 326 4.38 14.43 9.75
CA PHE A 326 4.54 13.43 10.80
C PHE A 326 3.42 13.64 11.83
N PRO A 327 2.54 12.64 12.06
CA PRO A 327 1.51 12.78 13.06
C PRO A 327 2.17 12.91 14.43
N GLY A 328 1.92 14.02 15.12
CA GLY A 328 2.30 14.19 16.51
C GLY A 328 1.61 13.19 17.43
N GLU A 329 1.85 13.30 18.73
CA GLU A 329 1.17 12.48 19.73
C GLU A 329 -0.35 12.58 19.58
N ARG A 330 -1.02 11.44 19.75
CA ARG A 330 -2.48 11.38 19.71
C ARG A 330 -3.04 11.84 21.04
N ILE A 331 -3.94 12.82 21.00
CA ILE A 331 -4.65 13.29 22.19
C ILE A 331 -6.15 13.11 22.06
N ALA A 332 -6.82 12.94 23.20
CA ALA A 332 -8.26 12.78 23.31
C ALA A 332 -8.75 13.33 24.65
N GLY A 333 -9.94 13.95 24.65
CA GLY A 333 -10.59 14.40 25.89
C GLY A 333 -10.09 15.74 26.46
N GLU A 334 -9.10 16.39 25.83
CA GLU A 334 -8.61 17.72 26.20
C GLU A 334 -9.26 18.81 25.35
N PRO A 335 -9.30 20.07 25.79
CA PRO A 335 -9.64 21.17 24.91
C PRO A 335 -8.66 21.23 23.73
N MET A 336 -9.18 21.23 22.53
CA MET A 336 -8.39 21.20 21.29
C MET A 336 -8.75 22.39 20.42
N VAL A 337 -7.75 22.96 19.73
CA VAL A 337 -7.92 23.99 18.71
C VAL A 337 -7.29 23.47 17.40
N ILE A 338 -8.09 23.36 16.36
CA ILE A 338 -7.63 22.86 15.07
C ILE A 338 -6.84 23.94 14.36
N MET A 339 -5.56 23.62 14.05
CA MET A 339 -4.65 24.51 13.35
C MET A 339 -4.82 24.38 11.84
N LEU A 340 -4.62 25.49 11.12
CA LEU A 340 -4.49 25.49 9.67
C LEU A 340 -3.17 24.82 9.25
N THR A 341 -3.18 24.26 8.05
CA THR A 341 -1.95 23.82 7.40
C THR A 341 -1.39 24.98 6.60
N GLN A 342 -0.12 25.35 6.84
CA GLN A 342 0.60 26.45 6.20
C GLN A 342 1.94 25.93 5.61
N SER A 343 2.69 26.79 4.94
CA SER A 343 4.06 26.50 4.52
C SER A 343 4.98 26.30 5.73
N ALA A 344 6.09 25.57 5.53
CA ALA A 344 7.00 25.22 6.62
C ALA A 344 7.57 26.47 7.32
N ASN A 345 7.99 27.48 6.57
CA ASN A 345 8.51 28.74 7.13
C ASN A 345 7.51 29.42 8.08
N ILE A 346 6.23 29.48 7.69
CA ILE A 346 5.18 30.03 8.55
C ILE A 346 4.97 29.17 9.79
N GLU A 347 4.79 27.84 9.62
CA GLU A 347 4.55 26.96 10.76
C GLU A 347 5.70 26.98 11.76
N GLN A 348 6.96 27.09 11.31
CA GLN A 348 8.13 27.21 12.18
C GLN A 348 8.15 28.53 12.94
N CYS A 349 7.82 29.65 12.30
CA CYS A 349 7.73 30.94 12.95
C CYS A 349 6.57 31.00 13.96
N VAL A 350 5.41 30.39 13.62
CA VAL A 350 4.25 30.28 14.51
C VAL A 350 4.57 29.45 15.75
N ASP A 351 5.21 28.29 15.59
CA ASP A 351 5.61 27.44 16.72
C ASP A 351 6.52 28.19 17.70
N ARG A 352 7.47 28.95 17.16
CA ARG A 352 8.35 29.80 17.96
C ARG A 352 7.59 30.89 18.72
N ALA A 353 6.71 31.62 18.04
CA ALA A 353 5.90 32.67 18.64
C ALA A 353 4.98 32.13 19.76
N LEU A 354 4.36 30.98 19.54
CA LEU A 354 3.45 30.35 20.51
C LEU A 354 4.16 29.78 21.74
N LYS A 355 5.43 29.35 21.62
CA LYS A 355 6.25 28.90 22.76
C LYS A 355 6.62 30.02 23.72
N SER A 356 6.65 31.26 23.24
CA SER A 356 6.98 32.44 24.04
C SER A 356 5.77 33.15 24.65
N GLY A 357 4.54 32.77 24.27
CA GLY A 357 3.29 33.47 24.66
C GLY A 357 2.30 32.60 25.42
N ASP A 358 1.67 33.17 26.45
CA ASP A 358 0.52 32.57 27.15
C ASP A 358 -0.79 33.14 26.56
N GLY A 359 -1.67 32.30 26.06
CA GLY A 359 -2.97 32.86 25.60
C GLY A 359 -3.89 31.86 24.89
N LEU A 360 -3.36 30.76 24.37
CA LEU A 360 -4.17 29.77 23.70
C LEU A 360 -4.75 28.78 24.71
N ARG A 361 -6.08 28.68 24.77
CA ARG A 361 -6.75 27.73 25.66
C ARG A 361 -6.93 26.39 24.94
N GLY A 362 -6.14 25.39 25.31
CA GLY A 362 -6.20 24.03 24.77
C GLY A 362 -4.99 23.68 23.89
N SER A 363 -4.90 22.41 23.56
CA SER A 363 -3.81 21.88 22.74
C SER A 363 -4.06 22.17 21.25
N LEU A 364 -3.06 22.69 20.56
CA LEU A 364 -3.10 22.81 19.11
C LEU A 364 -3.06 21.42 18.48
N VAL A 365 -3.94 21.19 17.53
CA VAL A 365 -4.06 19.90 16.83
C VAL A 365 -4.09 20.10 15.32
N ARG A 366 -3.59 19.11 14.61
CA ARG A 366 -3.66 19.12 13.15
C ARG A 366 -5.09 18.94 12.66
N ALA A 367 -5.42 19.65 11.59
CA ALA A 367 -6.64 19.40 10.85
C ALA A 367 -6.60 17.98 10.24
N MET A 368 -7.66 17.22 10.46
CA MET A 368 -7.88 15.90 9.84
C MET A 368 -9.17 15.97 8.99
N PRO A 369 -9.06 16.30 7.70
CA PRO A 369 -10.20 16.43 6.78
C PRO A 369 -11.07 15.18 6.72
N GLU A 370 -10.50 14.01 6.99
CA GLU A 370 -11.18 12.72 7.05
C GLU A 370 -12.31 12.69 8.07
N PHE A 371 -12.25 13.54 9.10
CA PHE A 371 -13.28 13.65 10.13
C PHE A 371 -14.27 14.82 9.88
N ALA A 372 -14.06 15.60 8.82
CA ALA A 372 -14.95 16.70 8.48
C ALA A 372 -16.36 16.17 8.17
N GLY A 373 -17.26 16.37 9.10
CA GLY A 373 -18.66 15.90 9.02
C GLY A 373 -19.17 15.34 10.33
N TYR A 374 -18.31 14.76 11.16
CA TYR A 374 -18.69 14.35 12.51
C TYR A 374 -19.09 15.55 13.38
N GLY A 375 -20.11 15.38 14.20
CA GLY A 375 -20.61 16.43 15.07
C GLY A 375 -19.54 16.96 16.03
N TRP A 376 -18.76 16.08 16.64
CA TRP A 376 -17.67 16.45 17.55
C TRP A 376 -16.55 17.25 16.85
N TYR A 377 -16.20 16.91 15.60
CA TYR A 377 -15.14 17.61 14.86
C TYR A 377 -15.56 19.03 14.47
N LYS A 378 -16.86 19.22 14.16
CA LYS A 378 -17.42 20.53 13.88
C LYS A 378 -17.47 21.44 15.12
N ALA A 379 -17.63 20.84 16.29
CA ALA A 379 -17.73 21.58 17.56
C ALA A 379 -16.37 22.12 18.06
N PHE A 380 -15.23 21.65 17.52
CA PHE A 380 -13.93 22.15 17.96
C PHE A 380 -13.62 23.55 17.42
N PRO A 381 -13.05 24.43 18.28
CA PRO A 381 -12.47 25.68 17.85
C PRO A 381 -11.40 25.47 16.79
N ARG A 382 -11.26 26.43 15.89
CA ARG A 382 -10.28 26.33 14.81
C ARG A 382 -9.75 27.66 14.35
N VAL A 383 -8.47 27.67 14.03
CA VAL A 383 -7.84 28.81 13.36
C VAL A 383 -8.39 28.89 11.93
N ARG A 384 -8.86 30.06 11.52
CA ARG A 384 -9.40 30.34 10.19
C ARG A 384 -8.55 31.31 9.39
N GLY A 385 -7.74 32.08 10.07
CA GLY A 385 -6.78 33.00 9.47
C GLY A 385 -5.54 33.07 10.35
N LEU A 386 -4.42 33.27 9.72
CA LEU A 386 -3.13 33.42 10.35
C LEU A 386 -2.36 34.46 9.55
N SER A 387 -1.87 35.50 10.21
CA SER A 387 -1.05 36.54 9.61
C SER A 387 -0.01 37.04 10.59
N PHE A 388 1.06 37.61 10.06
CA PHE A 388 2.04 38.37 10.83
C PHE A 388 1.90 39.85 10.49
N GLN A 389 1.72 40.67 11.50
CA GLN A 389 1.85 42.12 11.38
C GLN A 389 3.32 42.48 11.67
N VAL A 390 3.95 43.18 10.75
CA VAL A 390 5.33 43.66 10.90
C VAL A 390 5.31 45.20 10.91
N GLU A 391 5.95 45.78 11.90
CA GLU A 391 6.12 47.22 12.02
C GLU A 391 7.59 47.58 11.86
N THR A 392 7.86 48.56 11.04
CA THR A 392 9.18 49.17 10.81
C THR A 392 9.07 50.67 11.06
N ASP A 393 10.19 51.38 11.20
CA ASP A 393 10.23 52.85 11.39
C ASP A 393 9.36 53.63 10.39
N ASN A 394 9.09 53.08 9.20
CA ASN A 394 8.47 53.77 8.08
C ASN A 394 7.09 53.24 7.69
N GLU A 395 6.80 51.97 7.96
CA GLU A 395 5.57 51.34 7.48
C GLU A 395 5.15 50.12 8.34
N THR A 396 3.88 49.75 8.19
CA THR A 396 3.34 48.51 8.74
C THR A 396 2.77 47.69 7.60
N PHE A 397 3.15 46.41 7.53
CA PHE A 397 2.58 45.48 6.56
C PHE A 397 2.13 44.18 7.22
N HIS A 398 1.25 43.47 6.53
CA HIS A 398 0.77 42.13 6.95
C HIS A 398 1.30 41.07 5.97
N TYR A 399 1.74 39.97 6.54
CA TYR A 399 2.19 38.81 5.79
C TYR A 399 1.40 37.57 6.17
N ASP A 400 0.81 36.91 5.19
CA ASP A 400 0.18 35.59 5.31
C ASP A 400 0.72 34.66 4.22
N ASP A 401 0.36 33.37 4.27
CA ASP A 401 0.85 32.38 3.31
C ASP A 401 0.35 32.69 1.89
N GLY A 402 1.26 33.09 1.01
CA GLY A 402 0.99 33.50 -0.37
C GLY A 402 0.72 35.00 -0.57
N ALA A 403 0.90 35.84 0.44
CA ALA A 403 0.83 37.28 0.29
C ALA A 403 1.99 37.81 -0.59
N SER A 404 1.70 38.91 -1.30
CA SER A 404 2.74 39.66 -1.99
C SER A 404 3.67 40.32 -0.98
N VAL A 405 4.95 40.14 -1.15
CA VAL A 405 6.00 40.74 -0.34
C VAL A 405 6.37 42.11 -0.94
N PRO A 406 6.70 43.15 -0.13
CA PRO A 406 7.25 44.40 -0.65
C PRO A 406 8.50 44.13 -1.51
N ASP A 407 8.60 44.80 -2.66
CA ASP A 407 9.66 44.58 -3.64
C ASP A 407 11.10 44.87 -3.11
N ASP A 408 11.18 45.67 -2.04
CA ASP A 408 12.43 46.09 -1.39
C ASP A 408 12.69 45.44 -0.02
N LEU A 409 11.90 44.40 0.32
CA LEU A 409 12.09 43.69 1.58
C LEU A 409 13.44 42.99 1.64
N SER A 410 14.22 43.34 2.64
CA SER A 410 15.53 42.73 2.89
C SER A 410 15.64 42.19 4.32
N SER A 411 16.54 41.22 4.51
CA SER A 411 16.81 40.68 5.85
C SER A 411 17.35 41.75 6.78
N GLY A 412 16.83 41.80 8.01
CA GLY A 412 17.25 42.79 8.99
C GLY A 412 16.39 42.83 10.25
N ARG A 413 16.65 43.87 11.09
CA ARG A 413 15.86 44.12 12.29
C ARG A 413 14.66 45.01 11.96
N VAL A 414 13.55 44.70 12.61
CA VAL A 414 12.27 45.44 12.55
C VAL A 414 11.82 45.82 13.97
N ASP A 415 10.93 46.81 14.11
CA ASP A 415 10.50 47.26 15.42
C ASP A 415 9.72 46.16 16.16
N THR A 416 8.64 45.69 15.56
CA THR A 416 7.83 44.62 16.13
C THR A 416 7.35 43.62 15.10
N ILE A 417 7.15 42.37 15.54
CA ILE A 417 6.49 41.32 14.78
C ILE A 417 5.39 40.76 15.67
N THR A 418 4.15 40.77 15.19
CA THR A 418 3.00 40.21 15.91
C THR A 418 2.33 39.13 15.10
N LEU A 419 2.21 37.92 15.66
CA LEU A 419 1.40 36.85 15.09
C LEU A 419 -0.06 37.08 15.47
N GLU A 420 -0.95 37.10 14.49
CA GLU A 420 -2.38 37.16 14.66
C GLU A 420 -3.04 35.85 14.24
N LEU A 421 -3.80 35.24 15.16
CA LEU A 421 -4.59 34.05 14.90
C LEU A 421 -6.08 34.39 14.98
N ALA A 422 -6.80 34.26 13.87
CA ALA A 422 -8.25 34.37 13.82
C ALA A 422 -8.90 33.04 14.17
N VAL A 423 -9.42 32.90 15.38
CA VAL A 423 -10.00 31.68 15.93
C VAL A 423 -11.51 31.73 15.91
N ARG A 424 -12.19 30.75 15.33
CA ARG A 424 -13.63 30.55 15.43
C ARG A 424 -13.95 29.46 16.44
N ALA A 425 -15.03 29.65 17.20
CA ALA A 425 -15.46 28.70 18.23
C ALA A 425 -15.90 27.35 17.68
N THR A 426 -16.49 27.31 16.48
CA THR A 426 -16.91 26.06 15.80
C THR A 426 -16.71 26.14 14.28
N ALA A 427 -16.86 25.03 13.57
CA ALA A 427 -16.77 25.01 12.12
C ALA A 427 -17.84 25.86 11.42
N ASP A 428 -19.05 25.83 11.94
CA ASP A 428 -20.25 26.38 11.34
C ASP A 428 -20.64 27.74 12.02
N SER A 429 -19.77 28.31 12.90
CA SER A 429 -20.03 29.61 13.55
C SER A 429 -20.07 30.73 12.50
N GLU A 430 -21.14 31.54 12.53
CA GLU A 430 -21.27 32.77 11.74
C GLU A 430 -20.73 34.01 12.51
N GLU A 431 -20.37 33.83 13.78
CA GLU A 431 -19.78 34.90 14.57
C GLU A 431 -18.41 35.32 14.03
N PRO A 432 -18.02 36.58 14.19
CA PRO A 432 -16.67 37.02 13.87
C PRO A 432 -15.62 36.14 14.60
N ALA A 433 -14.51 35.91 13.98
CA ALA A 433 -13.40 35.18 14.62
C ALA A 433 -12.80 36.07 15.73
N ASP A 434 -12.47 35.46 16.86
CA ASP A 434 -11.66 36.10 17.89
C ASP A 434 -10.23 36.22 17.38
N ILE A 435 -9.65 37.41 17.43
CA ILE A 435 -8.24 37.63 17.06
C ILE A 435 -7.39 37.50 18.32
N LEU A 436 -6.50 36.52 18.32
CA LEU A 436 -5.49 36.33 19.35
C LEU A 436 -4.15 36.81 18.80
N ALA A 437 -3.51 37.74 19.53
CA ALA A 437 -2.22 38.32 19.14
C ALA A 437 -1.10 37.78 20.05
N PHE A 438 0.02 37.37 19.45
CA PHE A 438 1.20 36.85 20.13
C PHE A 438 2.45 37.60 19.64
N PRO A 439 3.35 38.04 20.53
CA PRO A 439 4.62 38.59 20.10
C PRO A 439 5.43 37.52 19.38
N ALA A 440 6.01 37.87 18.24
CA ALA A 440 6.94 37.03 17.52
C ALA A 440 8.29 37.76 17.44
N ASP A 441 9.38 37.02 17.52
CA ASP A 441 10.73 37.57 17.46
C ASP A 441 11.45 37.32 16.14
N VAL A 442 10.94 36.36 15.34
CA VAL A 442 11.50 36.00 14.02
C VAL A 442 10.36 35.77 13.03
N LEU A 443 10.54 36.26 11.80
CA LEU A 443 9.71 35.90 10.66
C LEU A 443 10.59 35.63 9.44
N ILE A 444 10.34 34.49 8.75
CA ILE A 444 11.06 34.04 7.57
C ILE A 444 10.11 34.09 6.39
N ILE A 445 10.42 34.92 5.41
CA ILE A 445 9.56 35.19 4.25
C ILE A 445 10.31 34.77 2.98
N PRO A 446 9.82 33.79 2.21
CA PRO A 446 10.34 33.53 0.87
C PRO A 446 10.08 34.71 -0.06
N THR A 447 11.08 35.19 -0.78
CA THR A 447 10.98 36.31 -1.72
C THR A 447 10.82 35.83 -3.17
N ASP A 448 11.13 34.56 -3.43
CA ASP A 448 10.89 33.89 -4.72
C ASP A 448 10.38 32.45 -4.49
N CYS A 449 9.90 31.81 -5.55
CA CYS A 449 9.41 30.43 -5.53
C CYS A 449 10.51 29.36 -5.39
N CYS A 450 11.75 29.76 -5.25
CA CYS A 450 12.92 28.89 -5.16
C CYS A 450 13.38 28.67 -3.72
N SER A 451 13.93 27.51 -3.50
CA SER A 451 14.32 26.97 -2.20
C SER A 451 15.76 27.36 -1.78
N ASP A 452 16.29 28.49 -2.25
CA ASP A 452 17.62 28.93 -1.85
C ASP A 452 17.52 29.95 -0.70
N LEU A 453 18.42 29.86 0.27
CA LEU A 453 18.48 30.80 1.40
C LEU A 453 18.78 32.24 0.98
N ASP A 454 19.31 32.44 -0.23
CA ASP A 454 19.53 33.77 -0.81
C ASP A 454 18.21 34.46 -1.23
N ASP A 455 17.14 33.66 -1.45
CA ASP A 455 15.81 34.14 -1.84
C ASP A 455 14.84 34.25 -0.63
N VAL A 456 15.37 34.48 0.57
CA VAL A 456 14.58 34.57 1.81
C VAL A 456 14.89 35.88 2.54
N ALA A 457 13.86 36.61 2.93
CA ALA A 457 13.97 37.72 3.87
C ALA A 457 13.78 37.23 5.30
N ILE A 458 14.75 37.49 6.16
CA ILE A 458 14.77 37.11 7.58
C ILE A 458 14.57 38.37 8.42
N LEU A 459 13.42 38.51 9.06
CA LEU A 459 13.07 39.64 9.89
C LEU A 459 13.23 39.26 11.37
N LEU A 460 13.93 40.11 12.12
CA LEU A 460 14.19 39.94 13.54
C LEU A 460 13.61 41.13 14.31
N GLY A 461 12.72 40.86 15.25
CA GLY A 461 12.21 41.91 16.13
C GLY A 461 13.34 42.56 16.96
N THR A 462 13.16 43.81 17.39
CA THR A 462 14.18 44.56 18.16
C THR A 462 14.61 43.81 19.41
N ASP A 463 13.67 43.15 20.11
CA ASP A 463 13.90 42.39 21.34
C ASP A 463 14.28 40.92 21.11
N CYS A 464 14.58 40.54 19.87
CA CYS A 464 14.91 39.16 19.51
C CYS A 464 16.23 38.72 20.19
N ALA A 465 16.13 37.66 20.99
CA ALA A 465 17.25 37.07 21.73
C ALA A 465 17.70 35.71 21.14
N ILE A 466 17.31 35.40 19.91
CA ILE A 466 17.68 34.17 19.23
C ILE A 466 19.20 34.06 19.09
N THR A 467 19.76 32.89 19.36
CA THR A 467 21.18 32.64 19.12
C THR A 467 21.44 32.29 17.64
N PRO A 468 22.66 32.50 17.13
CA PRO A 468 23.00 32.12 15.76
C PRO A 468 22.71 30.65 15.43
N GLY A 469 22.94 29.73 16.39
CA GLY A 469 22.68 28.31 16.20
C GLY A 469 21.18 28.01 16.09
N GLU A 470 20.35 28.62 16.93
CA GLU A 470 18.89 28.47 16.86
C GLU A 470 18.32 29.06 15.58
N LEU A 471 18.80 30.22 15.14
CA LEU A 471 18.37 30.83 13.88
C LEU A 471 18.77 29.96 12.67
N ALA A 472 19.97 29.40 12.67
CA ALA A 472 20.43 28.48 11.63
C ALA A 472 19.53 27.25 11.54
N SER A 473 19.21 26.63 12.69
CA SER A 473 18.30 25.47 12.74
C SER A 473 16.87 25.83 12.29
N LEU A 474 16.39 27.02 12.64
CA LEU A 474 15.09 27.51 12.19
C LEU A 474 15.05 27.72 10.67
N LEU A 475 16.11 28.28 10.09
CA LEU A 475 16.28 28.47 8.64
C LEU A 475 16.30 27.13 7.90
N GLU A 476 17.08 26.18 8.39
CA GLU A 476 17.13 24.82 7.83
C GLU A 476 15.74 24.19 7.82
N ALA A 477 15.06 24.16 8.97
CA ALA A 477 13.72 23.60 9.09
C ALA A 477 12.67 24.29 8.23
N SER A 478 12.85 25.60 7.96
CA SER A 478 11.92 26.45 7.20
C SER A 478 12.12 26.40 5.69
N CYS A 479 13.38 26.17 5.23
CA CYS A 479 13.76 26.44 3.83
C CYS A 479 14.44 25.27 3.14
N PHE A 480 14.99 24.28 3.88
CA PHE A 480 15.71 23.19 3.22
C PHE A 480 14.76 22.28 2.44
N TRP A 481 14.96 22.24 1.12
CA TRP A 481 14.25 21.36 0.19
C TRP A 481 15.25 20.64 -0.71
N PRO A 482 15.39 19.31 -0.60
CA PRO A 482 16.31 18.55 -1.43
C PRO A 482 15.87 18.58 -2.90
N ASN A 483 16.80 18.82 -3.81
CA ASN A 483 16.57 18.73 -5.24
C ASN A 483 16.74 17.28 -5.69
N GLU A 484 15.65 16.62 -6.08
CA GLU A 484 15.66 15.22 -6.54
C GLU A 484 16.29 15.05 -7.93
N ASP A 485 16.35 16.11 -8.73
CA ASP A 485 16.92 16.07 -10.10
C ASP A 485 18.44 16.23 -10.13
N CYS A 486 19.09 16.38 -8.97
CA CYS A 486 20.54 16.57 -8.91
C CYS A 486 21.27 15.22 -8.82
N ASP A 487 21.65 14.67 -9.97
CA ASP A 487 22.46 13.45 -10.06
C ASP A 487 23.88 13.59 -9.46
N ALA A 488 24.33 14.82 -9.20
CA ALA A 488 25.69 15.11 -8.75
C ALA A 488 25.84 15.13 -7.23
N ASP A 489 24.80 15.52 -6.49
CA ASP A 489 24.87 15.72 -5.04
C ASP A 489 23.87 14.83 -4.28
N SER A 490 24.37 14.05 -3.34
CA SER A 490 23.53 13.29 -2.44
C SER A 490 22.69 14.22 -1.54
N HIS A 491 21.53 13.76 -1.10
CA HIS A 491 20.71 14.45 -0.09
C HIS A 491 21.56 14.98 1.09
N TYR A 492 22.46 14.16 1.60
CA TYR A 492 23.37 14.54 2.70
C TYR A 492 24.29 15.71 2.36
N THR A 493 24.78 15.77 1.11
CA THR A 493 25.64 16.88 0.63
C THR A 493 24.84 18.18 0.52
N GLN A 494 23.61 18.11 0.00
CA GLN A 494 22.71 19.25 -0.09
C GLN A 494 22.33 19.78 1.29
N GLN A 495 22.00 18.90 2.23
CA GLN A 495 21.69 19.26 3.60
C GLN A 495 22.88 19.97 4.29
N ALA A 496 24.08 19.40 4.17
CA ALA A 496 25.28 20.01 4.74
C ALA A 496 25.58 21.38 4.13
N ALA A 497 25.32 21.58 2.84
CA ALA A 497 25.46 22.88 2.19
C ALA A 497 24.44 23.89 2.74
N CYS A 498 23.18 23.51 2.85
CA CYS A 498 22.12 24.35 3.43
C CYS A 498 22.43 24.72 4.90
N GLU A 499 22.86 23.78 5.73
CA GLU A 499 23.27 24.03 7.11
C GLU A 499 24.41 25.07 7.19
N MET A 500 25.38 24.98 6.31
CA MET A 500 26.49 25.96 6.25
C MET A 500 25.99 27.36 5.84
N GLN A 501 25.11 27.45 4.83
CA GLN A 501 24.53 28.73 4.40
C GLN A 501 23.65 29.34 5.50
N ALA A 502 22.79 28.53 6.12
CA ALA A 502 21.94 28.96 7.24
C ALA A 502 22.77 29.52 8.41
N ARG A 503 23.85 28.84 8.78
CA ARG A 503 24.78 29.32 9.82
C ARG A 503 25.45 30.62 9.45
N PHE A 504 25.88 30.76 8.20
CA PHE A 504 26.51 32.00 7.73
C PHE A 504 25.50 33.15 7.74
N ALA A 505 24.29 32.96 7.22
CA ALA A 505 23.23 33.97 7.22
C ALA A 505 22.85 34.39 8.67
N ALA A 506 22.72 33.43 9.59
CA ALA A 506 22.42 33.71 10.99
C ALA A 506 23.55 34.53 11.66
N ASN A 507 24.81 34.19 11.41
CA ASN A 507 25.97 34.94 11.92
C ASN A 507 26.04 36.36 11.33
N MET A 508 25.78 36.51 10.04
CA MET A 508 25.73 37.82 9.36
C MET A 508 24.72 38.75 10.04
N LEU A 509 23.50 38.27 10.28
CA LEU A 509 22.42 39.05 10.86
C LEU A 509 22.62 39.41 12.33
N LEU A 510 23.17 38.46 13.11
CA LEU A 510 23.23 38.59 14.57
C LEU A 510 24.56 39.14 15.08
N LEU A 511 25.69 38.80 14.42
CA LEU A 511 27.05 39.15 14.86
C LEU A 511 27.70 40.21 13.95
N GLY A 512 27.18 40.43 12.75
CA GLY A 512 27.78 41.31 11.73
C GLY A 512 28.79 40.62 10.81
N GLU A 513 29.15 41.27 9.74
CA GLU A 513 29.95 40.72 8.61
C GLU A 513 31.31 40.16 9.04
N ASP A 514 32.07 40.92 9.78
CA ASP A 514 33.43 40.50 10.19
C ASP A 514 33.42 39.25 11.07
N ALA A 515 32.48 39.21 12.04
CA ALA A 515 32.35 38.08 12.94
C ALA A 515 31.84 36.83 12.20
N ALA A 516 30.91 37.00 11.27
CA ALA A 516 30.37 35.89 10.44
C ALA A 516 31.48 35.27 9.58
N VAL A 517 32.29 36.08 8.93
CA VAL A 517 33.43 35.61 8.13
C VAL A 517 34.45 34.86 9.02
N LEU A 518 34.76 35.40 10.18
CA LEU A 518 35.68 34.74 11.11
C LEU A 518 35.14 33.40 11.60
N GLU A 519 33.88 33.30 11.97
CA GLU A 519 33.27 32.03 12.35
C GLU A 519 33.25 31.02 11.20
N ARG A 520 33.00 31.47 9.99
CA ARG A 520 33.08 30.62 8.79
C ARG A 520 34.46 30.06 8.56
N VAL A 521 35.50 30.90 8.75
CA VAL A 521 36.89 30.47 8.65
C VAL A 521 37.24 29.47 9.77
N ARG A 522 36.83 29.75 11.01
CA ARG A 522 37.05 28.83 12.14
C ARG A 522 36.44 27.47 11.90
N GLU A 523 35.20 27.43 11.38
CA GLU A 523 34.50 26.18 11.11
C GLU A 523 35.20 25.39 9.98
N ALA A 524 35.61 26.07 8.89
CA ALA A 524 36.34 25.43 7.81
C ALA A 524 37.67 24.83 8.30
N ILE A 525 38.41 25.55 9.18
CA ILE A 525 39.64 25.04 9.79
C ILE A 525 39.33 23.85 10.69
N ARG A 526 38.27 23.90 11.49
CA ARG A 526 37.88 22.82 12.41
C ARG A 526 37.56 21.55 11.63
N GLN A 527 36.79 21.65 10.55
CA GLN A 527 36.34 20.50 9.74
C GLN A 527 37.47 19.91 8.88
N HIS A 528 38.31 20.75 8.28
CA HIS A 528 39.20 20.31 7.21
C HIS A 528 40.69 20.32 7.59
N VAL A 529 41.08 20.99 8.66
CA VAL A 529 42.50 21.23 8.99
C VAL A 529 42.93 20.65 10.34
N THR A 530 42.08 20.77 11.38
CA THR A 530 42.51 20.42 12.76
C THR A 530 42.99 18.99 12.92
N TRP A 531 42.40 18.04 12.20
CA TRP A 531 42.78 16.62 12.23
C TRP A 531 44.16 16.33 11.61
N LEU A 532 44.68 17.27 10.80
CA LEU A 532 46.02 17.19 10.22
C LEU A 532 47.11 17.70 11.18
N ILE A 533 46.73 18.43 12.24
CA ILE A 533 47.67 19.06 13.15
C ILE A 533 48.08 18.04 14.22
N PRO A 534 49.40 17.75 14.42
CA PRO A 534 49.85 16.92 15.50
C PRO A 534 49.44 17.51 16.86
N LYS A 535 49.16 16.64 17.86
CA LYS A 535 48.61 17.04 19.16
C LYS A 535 49.51 18.03 19.99
N ASP A 536 50.79 18.04 19.69
CA ASP A 536 51.82 18.83 20.37
C ASP A 536 52.29 20.05 19.57
N ARG A 537 51.63 20.38 18.46
CA ARG A 537 52.01 21.49 17.59
C ARG A 537 50.84 22.42 17.32
N ALA A 538 51.13 23.70 17.14
CA ALA A 538 50.19 24.71 16.70
C ALA A 538 50.51 25.15 15.27
N ILE A 539 49.50 25.63 14.53
CA ILE A 539 49.63 26.24 13.21
C ILE A 539 49.20 27.70 13.29
N SER A 540 50.01 28.60 12.78
CA SER A 540 49.60 29.97 12.43
C SER A 540 49.23 30.04 10.96
N MET A 541 48.13 30.73 10.64
CA MET A 541 47.66 30.95 9.27
C MET A 541 47.49 32.45 9.02
N HIS A 542 47.95 32.90 7.88
CA HIS A 542 47.78 34.27 7.40
C HIS A 542 47.20 34.25 6.00
N ALA A 543 46.04 34.88 5.82
CA ALA A 543 45.32 34.89 4.55
C ALA A 543 45.12 36.35 4.08
N VAL A 544 45.60 36.69 2.90
CA VAL A 544 45.44 38.01 2.27
C VAL A 544 45.29 37.86 0.76
N ASN A 545 44.30 38.50 0.16
CA ASN A 545 44.12 38.54 -1.29
C ASN A 545 44.15 37.15 -1.97
N HIS A 546 43.45 36.18 -1.42
CA HIS A 546 43.38 34.78 -1.88
C HIS A 546 44.67 33.95 -1.69
N LEU A 547 45.70 34.53 -1.06
CA LEU A 547 46.92 33.82 -0.70
C LEU A 547 46.80 33.38 0.76
N VAL A 548 47.14 32.12 1.04
CA VAL A 548 47.17 31.55 2.38
C VAL A 548 48.57 31.08 2.67
N GLU A 549 49.16 31.64 3.69
CA GLU A 549 50.44 31.19 4.25
C GLU A 549 50.17 30.47 5.56
N ALA A 550 50.75 29.27 5.73
CA ALA A 550 50.60 28.50 6.93
C ALA A 550 51.98 28.02 7.40
N ALA A 551 52.25 28.15 8.68
CA ALA A 551 53.48 27.68 9.29
C ALA A 551 53.19 27.03 10.65
N PHE A 552 53.99 26.04 11.04
CA PHE A 552 53.91 25.53 12.40
C PHE A 552 54.51 26.60 13.35
N ALA A 553 53.72 26.93 14.38
CA ALA A 553 54.18 27.84 15.42
C ALA A 553 54.95 27.05 16.51
N ASP A 554 55.98 27.68 17.09
CA ASP A 554 56.62 27.12 18.30
C ASP A 554 55.68 27.24 19.50
N ASN A 555 55.64 26.23 20.38
CA ASN A 555 54.69 26.14 21.49
C ASN A 555 54.73 27.32 22.50
N ASP A 556 55.74 28.14 22.46
CA ASP A 556 55.89 29.30 23.35
C ASP A 556 55.02 30.51 22.93
N ASP A 557 54.54 30.55 21.70
CA ASP A 557 53.70 31.63 21.15
C ASP A 557 52.18 31.27 21.07
N ALA A 558 51.77 30.10 21.55
CA ALA A 558 50.38 29.70 21.49
C ALA A 558 49.56 30.49 22.55
N PRO A 559 48.52 31.26 22.15
CA PRO A 559 47.60 31.84 23.13
C PRO A 559 46.98 30.72 23.96
N SER A 560 46.94 30.91 25.30
CA SER A 560 46.27 29.98 26.20
C SER A 560 44.79 29.87 25.78
N VAL A 561 44.43 28.76 25.17
CA VAL A 561 43.01 28.44 24.91
C VAL A 561 42.45 27.99 26.27
N ASP A 562 41.81 28.91 26.98
CA ASP A 562 40.96 28.54 28.09
C ASP A 562 39.88 27.59 27.52
N ALA A 563 39.87 26.36 28.06
CA ALA A 563 38.88 25.37 27.73
C ALA A 563 37.52 25.89 28.22
N ALA A 564 36.76 26.50 27.28
CA ALA A 564 35.33 26.71 27.50
C ALA A 564 34.64 25.38 27.11
N GLU A 565 34.07 24.74 28.13
CA GLU A 565 33.16 23.57 28.03
C GLU A 565 31.97 23.78 27.10
#